data_d68f1c7e0b637f3fd26a4817dfcab51c
#
_entry.id   d68f1c7e0b637f3fd26a4817dfcab51c
#
_cell.length_a   1.000
_cell.length_b   1.000
_cell.length_c   1.000
_cell.angle_alpha   90.00
_cell.angle_beta   90.00
_cell.angle_gamma   90.00
#
_symmetry.space_group_name_H-M   'P 1'
#
loop_
_entity.id
_entity.type
_entity.pdbx_description
1 polymer ?
#
loop_
_entity_poly.entity_id
_entity_poly.type
_entity_poly.pdbx_seq_one_letter_code
_entity_poly.pdbx_strand_id
1 'polypeptide(L)'
;MSTSLDVHVRDIRIERYDLNGARQWMAGICGPHLLKTQYPNRIQFHHSANVLKSMSTTLGVIEYGTDVTVGIEDVEHLNSYSLSLPLVGEQHLSKDGCQVTSDRDSAIIVSPHENQELTINGDCRKVQVVITRAAMRKSLEDMLQ
;
A
#
# COMPACT_ATOMS: atom_id res chain seq x y z
N MET A 1 4.33 -34.02 -1.95
CA MET A 1 3.79 -33.56 -2.29
C MET A 1 3.49 -32.55 -2.48
N SER A 2 3.46 -32.18 -2.81
CA SER A 2 3.18 -31.25 -3.20
C SER A 2 2.60 -30.44 -2.96
N THR A 3 2.46 -30.09 -2.77
CA THR A 3 1.78 -29.47 -2.61
C THR A 3 1.31 -28.63 -2.84
N SER A 4 1.22 -28.87 -3.25
CA SER A 4 0.20 -28.31 -3.34
C SER A 4 0.04 -26.93 -3.15
N LEU A 5 0.86 -26.26 -3.28
CA LEU A 5 0.74 -24.84 -3.26
C LEU A 5 0.52 -24.36 -4.66
N ASP A 6 -0.69 -24.56 -5.12
CA ASP A 6 -1.15 -23.85 -6.31
C ASP A 6 -1.31 -22.37 -5.97
N VAL A 7 -0.26 -21.76 -5.49
CA VAL A 7 -0.22 -20.31 -5.33
C VAL A 7 0.12 -19.74 -6.68
N HIS A 8 -0.89 -19.23 -7.36
CA HIS A 8 -0.66 -18.48 -8.59
C HIS A 8 0.03 -17.17 -8.22
N VAL A 9 1.33 -17.11 -8.48
CA VAL A 9 2.12 -15.91 -8.27
C VAL A 9 2.25 -15.19 -9.60
N ARG A 10 1.91 -13.92 -9.61
CA ARG A 10 2.09 -13.07 -10.77
C ARG A 10 3.05 -11.96 -10.41
N ASP A 11 4.11 -11.81 -11.21
CA ASP A 11 5.05 -10.71 -11.06
C ASP A 11 4.51 -9.46 -11.73
N ILE A 12 4.64 -8.33 -11.05
CA ILE A 12 4.28 -7.03 -11.57
C ILE A 12 5.49 -6.12 -11.50
N ARG A 13 5.71 -5.36 -12.57
CA ARG A 13 6.68 -4.27 -12.60
C ARG A 13 6.05 -3.12 -13.36
N ILE A 14 5.71 -2.05 -12.64
CA ILE A 14 4.99 -0.92 -13.19
C ILE A 14 5.75 0.36 -12.89
N GLU A 15 5.82 1.22 -13.89
CA GLU A 15 6.35 2.57 -13.77
C GLU A 15 5.31 3.56 -14.26
N ARG A 16 5.15 4.65 -13.53
CA ARG A 16 4.28 5.75 -13.93
C ARG A 16 4.96 7.06 -13.62
N TYR A 17 4.86 7.99 -14.54
CA TYR A 17 5.55 9.28 -14.42
C TYR A 17 4.57 10.45 -14.27
N ASP A 18 3.32 10.15 -13.99
CA ASP A 18 2.29 11.14 -13.69
C ASP A 18 1.50 10.74 -12.45
N LEU A 19 1.00 11.76 -11.75
CA LEU A 19 0.29 11.56 -10.48
C LEU A 19 -0.95 10.69 -10.66
N ASN A 20 -1.74 10.99 -11.68
CA ASN A 20 -2.99 10.27 -11.91
C ASN A 20 -2.75 8.80 -12.27
N GLY A 21 -1.72 8.51 -13.07
CA GLY A 21 -1.35 7.14 -13.41
C GLY A 21 -0.92 6.33 -12.19
N ALA A 22 -0.13 6.94 -11.30
CA ALA A 22 0.28 6.29 -10.05
C ALA A 22 -0.93 6.02 -9.16
N ARG A 23 -1.82 7.00 -9.00
CA ARG A 23 -3.03 6.86 -8.20
C ARG A 23 -3.95 5.76 -8.74
N GLN A 24 -4.19 5.76 -10.03
CA GLN A 24 -5.05 4.76 -10.67
C GLN A 24 -4.51 3.35 -10.51
N TRP A 25 -3.20 3.19 -10.68
CA TRP A 25 -2.58 1.88 -10.50
C TRP A 25 -2.78 1.37 -9.08
N MET A 26 -2.46 2.20 -8.08
CA MET A 26 -2.60 1.79 -6.68
C MET A 26 -4.06 1.66 -6.25
N ALA A 27 -4.99 2.39 -6.86
CA ALA A 27 -6.40 2.20 -6.60
C ALA A 27 -6.87 0.81 -7.02
N GLY A 28 -6.28 0.26 -8.08
CA GLY A 28 -6.55 -1.12 -8.49
C GLY A 28 -5.98 -2.16 -7.53
N ILE A 29 -4.97 -1.80 -6.75
CA ILE A 29 -4.34 -2.69 -5.77
C ILE A 29 -5.05 -2.63 -4.42
N CYS A 30 -5.30 -1.43 -3.89
CA CYS A 30 -5.77 -1.27 -2.51
C CYS A 30 -7.09 -0.51 -2.38
N GLY A 31 -7.67 -0.07 -3.49
CA GLY A 31 -8.95 0.65 -3.47
C GLY A 31 -8.81 2.16 -3.58
N PRO A 32 -9.95 2.87 -3.63
CA PRO A 32 -9.96 4.31 -3.87
C PRO A 32 -9.25 5.08 -2.76
N HIS A 33 -8.51 6.10 -3.14
CA HIS A 33 -7.82 7.00 -2.24
C HIS A 33 -7.47 8.29 -2.97
N LEU A 34 -7.11 9.32 -2.21
CA LEU A 34 -6.58 10.54 -2.76
C LEU A 34 -5.06 10.45 -2.81
N LEU A 35 -4.46 11.05 -3.82
CA LEU A 35 -3.02 11.16 -3.94
C LEU A 35 -2.68 12.59 -4.34
N LYS A 36 -1.86 13.27 -3.54
CA LYS A 36 -1.48 14.67 -3.73
C LYS A 36 0.03 14.83 -3.72
N THR A 37 0.52 15.80 -4.47
CA THR A 37 1.92 16.20 -4.42
C THR A 37 2.04 17.67 -4.81
N GLN A 38 3.06 18.34 -4.26
CA GLN A 38 3.43 19.70 -4.67
C GLN A 38 4.26 19.70 -5.95
N TYR A 39 4.78 18.54 -6.35
CA TYR A 39 5.73 18.44 -7.48
C TYR A 39 5.29 17.36 -8.47
N PRO A 40 4.14 17.57 -9.16
CA PRO A 40 3.59 16.52 -10.05
C PRO A 40 4.54 16.12 -11.17
N ASN A 41 5.43 17.03 -11.60
CA ASN A 41 6.39 16.74 -12.66
C ASN A 41 7.57 15.89 -12.18
N ARG A 42 7.68 15.64 -10.88
CA ARG A 42 8.75 14.83 -10.29
C ARG A 42 8.32 13.41 -9.96
N ILE A 43 7.09 13.04 -10.26
CA ILE A 43 6.61 11.69 -10.00
C ILE A 43 7.44 10.70 -10.80
N GLN A 44 8.01 9.73 -10.09
CA GLN A 44 8.70 8.57 -10.64
C GLN A 44 8.24 7.37 -9.84
N PHE A 45 7.02 6.96 -10.12
CA PHE A 45 6.38 5.88 -9.39
C PHE A 45 6.87 4.53 -9.90
N HIS A 46 7.34 3.70 -8.99
CA HIS A 46 7.78 2.34 -9.28
C HIS A 46 7.10 1.38 -8.32
N HIS A 47 6.52 0.32 -8.86
CA HIS A 47 5.92 -0.75 -8.08
C HIS A 47 6.38 -2.08 -8.66
N SER A 48 7.15 -2.82 -7.87
CA SER A 48 7.62 -4.15 -8.22
C SER A 48 7.07 -5.12 -7.17
N ALA A 49 6.20 -6.03 -7.57
CA ALA A 49 5.47 -6.83 -6.60
C ALA A 49 5.13 -8.21 -7.13
N ASN A 50 4.84 -9.12 -6.20
CA ASN A 50 4.24 -10.41 -6.46
C ASN A 50 2.77 -10.36 -6.01
N VAL A 51 1.89 -10.81 -6.88
CA VAL A 51 0.47 -10.93 -6.56
C VAL A 51 0.17 -12.39 -6.28
N LEU A 52 -0.27 -12.67 -5.07
CA LEU A 52 -0.69 -13.99 -4.62
C LEU A 52 -2.20 -14.06 -4.74
N LYS A 53 -2.69 -14.47 -5.92
CA LYS A 53 -4.13 -14.42 -6.23
C LYS A 53 -4.99 -15.23 -5.28
N SER A 54 -4.53 -16.43 -4.92
CA SER A 54 -5.26 -17.31 -4.02
C SER A 54 -5.44 -16.72 -2.62
N MET A 55 -4.57 -15.78 -2.24
CA MET A 55 -4.59 -15.13 -0.92
C MET A 55 -5.05 -13.68 -1.01
N SER A 56 -5.40 -13.21 -2.20
CA SER A 56 -5.75 -11.80 -2.47
C SER A 56 -4.76 -10.85 -1.82
N THR A 57 -3.48 -11.15 -2.00
CA THR A 57 -2.38 -10.45 -1.34
C THR A 57 -1.37 -9.99 -2.37
N THR A 58 -0.90 -8.76 -2.20
CA THR A 58 0.18 -8.20 -3.01
C THR A 58 1.35 -7.89 -2.09
N LEU A 59 2.53 -8.37 -2.44
CA LEU A 59 3.75 -8.15 -1.67
C LEU A 59 4.81 -7.56 -2.59
N GLY A 60 5.34 -6.40 -2.25
CA GLY A 60 6.34 -5.79 -3.11
C GLY A 60 7.01 -4.56 -2.54
N VAL A 61 7.67 -3.85 -3.43
CA VAL A 61 8.41 -2.61 -3.13
C VAL A 61 7.79 -1.48 -3.93
N ILE A 62 7.58 -0.35 -3.28
CA ILE A 62 6.94 0.81 -3.89
C ILE A 62 7.71 2.09 -3.53
N GLU A 63 7.78 3.01 -4.50
CA GLU A 63 8.34 4.36 -4.30
C GLU A 63 7.65 5.33 -5.25
N TYR A 64 7.58 6.60 -4.86
CA TYR A 64 6.92 7.64 -5.67
C TYR A 64 7.89 8.63 -6.31
N GLY A 65 9.12 8.72 -5.81
CA GLY A 65 10.14 9.59 -6.37
C GLY A 65 10.07 11.06 -5.95
N THR A 66 8.99 11.45 -5.30
CA THR A 66 8.82 12.80 -4.73
C THR A 66 7.87 12.70 -3.53
N ASP A 67 7.83 13.75 -2.72
CA ASP A 67 6.93 13.77 -1.56
C ASP A 67 5.48 13.69 -2.03
N VAL A 68 4.74 12.72 -1.49
CA VAL A 68 3.32 12.56 -1.80
C VAL A 68 2.52 12.39 -0.51
N THR A 69 1.23 12.67 -0.60
CA THR A 69 0.29 12.44 0.49
C THR A 69 -0.85 11.57 -0.02
N VAL A 70 -1.07 10.46 0.67
CA VAL A 70 -2.19 9.54 0.43
C VAL A 70 -3.28 9.87 1.44
N GLY A 71 -4.48 10.19 0.96
CA GLY A 71 -5.61 10.49 1.82
C GLY A 71 -6.69 9.43 1.73
N ILE A 72 -7.20 9.01 2.87
CA ILE A 72 -8.29 8.04 2.99
C ILE A 72 -9.42 8.71 3.76
N GLU A 73 -10.59 8.85 3.11
CA GLU A 73 -11.72 9.60 3.65
C GLU A 73 -12.98 8.74 3.78
N ASP A 74 -13.94 9.23 4.55
CA ASP A 74 -15.22 8.52 4.83
C ASP A 74 -15.97 8.09 3.58
N VAL A 75 -15.92 8.91 2.53
CA VAL A 75 -16.74 8.69 1.33
C VAL A 75 -16.17 7.55 0.49
N GLU A 76 -14.85 7.44 0.44
CA GLU A 76 -14.16 6.41 -0.33
C GLU A 76 -13.08 5.78 0.53
N HIS A 77 -13.27 4.52 0.88
CA HIS A 77 -12.33 3.77 1.70
C HIS A 77 -11.52 2.79 0.86
N LEU A 78 -10.34 2.49 1.35
CA LEU A 78 -9.56 1.37 0.82
C LEU A 78 -10.34 0.07 1.02
N ASN A 79 -10.11 -0.89 0.14
CA ASN A 79 -10.69 -2.22 0.29
C ASN A 79 -9.72 -3.21 0.95
N SER A 80 -8.61 -2.72 1.45
CA SER A 80 -7.50 -3.55 1.87
C SER A 80 -6.80 -2.96 3.09
N TYR A 81 -6.19 -3.85 3.87
CA TYR A 81 -5.19 -3.47 4.86
C TYR A 81 -3.84 -3.41 4.17
N SER A 82 -2.99 -2.47 4.54
CA SER A 82 -1.62 -2.46 4.07
C SER A 82 -0.65 -2.34 5.24
N LEU A 83 0.37 -3.18 5.20
CA LEU A 83 1.52 -3.12 6.10
C LEU A 83 2.68 -2.60 5.29
N SER A 84 3.36 -1.57 5.75
CA SER A 84 4.52 -1.06 5.04
C SER A 84 5.68 -0.76 5.96
N LEU A 85 6.89 -1.09 5.47
CA LEU A 85 8.14 -0.88 6.17
C LEU A 85 9.11 -0.19 5.23
N PRO A 86 9.52 1.05 5.52
CA PRO A 86 10.55 1.71 4.73
C PRO A 86 11.87 0.96 4.77
N LEU A 87 12.50 0.80 3.62
CA LEU A 87 13.87 0.34 3.49
C LEU A 87 14.82 1.53 3.51
N VAL A 88 14.35 2.65 2.96
CA VAL A 88 15.06 3.93 2.92
C VAL A 88 14.01 5.02 3.13
N GLY A 89 14.39 6.09 3.82
CA GLY A 89 13.52 7.25 4.03
C GLY A 89 12.44 7.03 5.07
N GLU A 90 11.47 7.91 5.08
CA GLU A 90 10.43 7.96 6.10
C GLU A 90 9.06 8.18 5.52
N GLN A 91 8.06 7.79 6.29
CA GLN A 91 6.65 8.13 6.05
C GLN A 91 6.00 8.50 7.37
N HIS A 92 4.89 9.24 7.29
CA HIS A 92 4.21 9.76 8.48
C HIS A 92 2.72 9.51 8.34
N LEU A 93 2.14 8.83 9.31
CA LEU A 93 0.72 8.54 9.35
C LEU A 93 0.04 9.48 10.34
N SER A 94 -0.94 10.25 9.86
CA SER A 94 -1.77 11.12 10.70
C SER A 94 -3.17 10.54 10.81
N LYS A 95 -3.64 10.40 12.04
CA LYS A 95 -4.94 9.82 12.33
C LYS A 95 -5.42 10.36 13.67
N ASP A 96 -6.66 10.89 13.70
CA ASP A 96 -7.29 11.39 14.93
C ASP A 96 -6.41 12.39 15.71
N GLY A 97 -5.73 13.29 15.00
CA GLY A 97 -4.87 14.29 15.60
C GLY A 97 -3.51 13.76 16.06
N CYS A 98 -3.26 12.48 15.90
CA CYS A 98 -1.98 11.87 16.23
C CYS A 98 -1.16 11.61 14.98
N GLN A 99 0.15 11.74 15.09
CA GLN A 99 1.06 11.45 13.99
C GLN A 99 2.11 10.43 14.43
N VAL A 100 2.33 9.43 13.59
CA VAL A 100 3.34 8.40 13.81
C VAL A 100 4.34 8.44 12.67
N THR A 101 5.61 8.46 13.01
CA THR A 101 6.70 8.38 12.02
C THR A 101 7.12 6.93 11.86
N SER A 102 7.27 6.52 10.62
CA SER A 102 7.69 5.18 10.25
C SER A 102 8.96 5.26 9.41
N ASP A 103 9.94 4.46 9.79
CA ASP A 103 11.23 4.35 9.11
C ASP A 103 11.64 2.87 9.07
N ARG A 104 12.89 2.59 8.76
CA ARG A 104 13.38 1.21 8.65
C ARG A 104 13.25 0.40 9.94
N ASP A 105 13.05 1.06 11.08
CA ASP A 105 12.94 0.40 12.38
C ASP A 105 11.48 0.24 12.84
N SER A 106 10.54 0.85 12.15
CA SER A 106 9.12 0.76 12.55
C SER A 106 8.19 0.78 11.35
N ALA A 107 7.45 -0.31 11.19
CA ALA A 107 6.42 -0.43 10.17
C ALA A 107 5.13 0.22 10.61
N ILE A 108 4.24 0.50 9.67
CA ILE A 108 2.88 0.95 9.96
C ILE A 108 1.86 0.06 9.26
N ILE A 109 0.67 0.02 9.84
CA ILE A 109 -0.50 -0.62 9.23
C ILE A 109 -1.51 0.47 8.91
N VAL A 110 -1.96 0.49 7.65
CA VAL A 110 -3.03 1.37 7.21
C VAL A 110 -4.29 0.53 7.11
N SER A 111 -5.28 0.88 7.93
CA SER A 111 -6.56 0.20 7.99
C SER A 111 -7.54 0.85 7.00
N PRO A 112 -8.42 0.06 6.33
CA PRO A 112 -9.39 0.63 5.39
C PRO A 112 -10.57 1.33 6.05
N HIS A 113 -10.71 1.25 7.37
CA HIS A 113 -11.92 1.69 8.07
C HIS A 113 -11.86 3.09 8.65
N GLU A 114 -10.73 3.76 8.56
CA GLU A 114 -10.49 5.00 9.28
C GLU A 114 -10.06 6.12 8.36
N ASN A 115 -10.47 7.33 8.69
CA ASN A 115 -9.96 8.53 8.05
C ASN A 115 -8.52 8.73 8.48
N GLN A 116 -7.63 8.84 7.53
CA GLN A 116 -6.21 8.98 7.81
C GLN A 116 -5.48 9.55 6.62
N GLU A 117 -4.28 10.03 6.88
CA GLU A 117 -3.43 10.63 5.86
C GLU A 117 -2.02 10.12 6.03
N LEU A 118 -1.44 9.64 4.93
CA LEU A 118 -0.09 9.10 4.92
C LEU A 118 0.78 9.98 4.02
N THR A 119 1.77 10.63 4.63
CA THR A 119 2.76 11.41 3.89
C THR A 119 4.00 10.54 3.69
N ILE A 120 4.41 10.39 2.43
CA ILE A 120 5.55 9.56 2.05
C ILE A 120 6.62 10.47 1.49
N ASN A 121 7.79 10.49 2.13
CA ASN A 121 8.90 11.32 1.66
C ASN A 121 9.41 10.83 0.30
N GLY A 122 9.94 11.72 -0.49
CA GLY A 122 10.36 11.43 -1.86
C GLY A 122 11.46 10.37 -1.98
N ASP A 123 12.30 10.24 -0.95
CA ASP A 123 13.33 9.21 -0.90
C ASP A 123 12.84 7.89 -0.31
N CYS A 124 11.59 7.84 0.15
CA CYS A 124 11.06 6.65 0.79
C CYS A 124 10.83 5.54 -0.23
N ARG A 125 11.49 4.43 0.01
CA ARG A 125 11.29 3.19 -0.71
C ARG A 125 10.94 2.14 0.31
N LYS A 126 9.80 1.50 0.14
CA LYS A 126 9.26 0.65 1.20
C LYS A 126 8.75 -0.68 0.68
N VAL A 127 8.86 -1.70 1.53
CA VAL A 127 8.16 -2.97 1.35
C VAL A 127 6.71 -2.74 1.76
N GLN A 128 5.78 -3.24 0.95
CA GLN A 128 4.35 -3.12 1.24
C GLN A 128 3.67 -4.45 1.01
N VAL A 129 2.85 -4.84 1.99
CA VAL A 129 1.95 -5.98 1.88
C VAL A 129 0.53 -5.45 1.89
N VAL A 130 -0.23 -5.77 0.86
CA VAL A 130 -1.63 -5.37 0.75
C VAL A 130 -2.48 -6.64 0.76
N ILE A 131 -3.42 -6.74 1.70
CA ILE A 131 -4.34 -7.86 1.79
C ILE A 131 -5.77 -7.33 1.81
N THR A 132 -6.65 -7.91 0.99
CA THR A 132 -8.04 -7.46 0.92
C THR A 132 -8.79 -7.72 2.23
N ARG A 133 -9.81 -6.90 2.49
CA ARG A 133 -10.68 -7.09 3.66
C ARG A 133 -11.31 -8.48 3.66
N ALA A 134 -11.76 -8.94 2.49
CA ALA A 134 -12.39 -10.25 2.35
C ALA A 134 -11.41 -11.39 2.68
N ALA A 135 -10.16 -11.29 2.19
CA ALA A 135 -9.14 -12.29 2.46
C ALA A 135 -8.76 -12.31 3.95
N MET A 136 -8.66 -11.13 4.57
CA MET A 136 -8.37 -11.02 5.99
C MET A 136 -9.47 -11.66 6.83
N ARG A 137 -10.73 -11.36 6.49
CA ARG A 137 -11.88 -11.95 7.19
C ARG A 137 -11.88 -13.47 7.08
N LYS A 138 -11.67 -13.98 5.87
CA LYS A 138 -11.64 -15.43 5.63
C LYS A 138 -10.53 -16.10 6.44
N SER A 139 -9.35 -15.51 6.48
CA SER A 139 -8.22 -16.05 7.25
C SER A 139 -8.55 -16.13 8.74
N LEU A 140 -9.20 -15.08 9.28
CA LEU A 140 -9.60 -15.08 10.70
C LEU A 140 -10.67 -16.11 10.97
N GLU A 141 -11.68 -16.25 10.10
CA GLU A 141 -12.72 -17.25 10.25
C GLU A 141 -12.13 -18.68 10.24
N ASP A 142 -11.20 -18.93 9.32
CA ASP A 142 -10.54 -20.23 9.22
C ASP A 142 -9.74 -20.55 10.48
N MET A 143 -9.13 -19.54 11.10
CA MET A 143 -8.36 -19.72 12.35
C MET A 143 -9.24 -20.01 13.56
N LEU A 144 -10.50 -19.61 13.53
CA LEU A 144 -11.41 -19.75 14.66
C LEU A 144 -12.19 -21.06 14.64
N GLN A 145 -11.99 -21.90 13.67
CA GLN A 145 -12.67 -23.18 13.57
C GLN A 145 -11.94 -24.30 14.29
#